data_ec0f0772604955a7c098abdc3f30c1c3
#
_entry.id   ec0f0772604955a7c098abdc3f30c1c3
#
_cell.length_a   1.000
_cell.length_b   1.000
_cell.length_c   1.000
_cell.angle_alpha   90.00
_cell.angle_beta   90.00
_cell.angle_gamma   90.00
#
_symmetry.space_group_name_H-M   'P 1'
#
loop_
_entity.id
_entity.type
_entity.pdbx_description
1 polymer ?
#
loop_
_entity_poly.entity_id
_entity_poly.type
_entity_poly.pdbx_seq_one_letter_code
_entity_poly.pdbx_strand_id
1 'polypeptide(L)'
;INAGIEDIMIVTGGNNAGDFLRLLGNGKQFGLKDINYTYQEGEGGIAEALDLAKNFSDGEKTVIILGDNIIEKNITREKEEFEKQKEGAKILIKKVSNPSSFGVPELDGEKVIGIEEKPEHPKTDCAVIGIYMYDSRVFDIISKLERSERGELEITDVNNAYIKNKTMTC
;
A
#
# COMPACT_ATOMS: atom_id res chain seq x y z
N ILE A 1 7.27 -13.50 1.75
CA ILE A 1 7.67 -14.91 1.62
C ILE A 1 6.55 -15.79 2.18
N ASN A 2 6.21 -15.70 3.47
CA ASN A 2 5.20 -16.58 4.09
C ASN A 2 3.81 -16.52 3.46
N ALA A 3 3.49 -15.45 2.74
CA ALA A 3 2.24 -15.30 1.98
C ALA A 3 2.34 -15.81 0.53
N GLY A 4 3.44 -16.48 0.14
CA GLY A 4 3.66 -16.98 -1.21
C GLY A 4 3.94 -15.89 -2.26
N ILE A 5 4.46 -14.74 -1.83
CA ILE A 5 4.92 -13.66 -2.71
C ILE A 5 6.41 -13.86 -2.94
N GLU A 6 6.82 -14.04 -4.19
CA GLU A 6 8.18 -14.41 -4.57
C GLU A 6 8.91 -13.33 -5.36
N ASP A 7 8.18 -12.50 -6.11
CA ASP A 7 8.70 -11.36 -6.84
C ASP A 7 8.47 -10.08 -6.02
N ILE A 8 9.55 -9.37 -5.70
CA ILE A 8 9.48 -8.17 -4.84
C ILE A 8 10.16 -7.00 -5.55
N MET A 9 9.55 -5.82 -5.46
CA MET A 9 10.21 -4.56 -5.77
C MET A 9 10.37 -3.73 -4.48
N ILE A 10 11.58 -3.28 -4.23
CA ILE A 10 11.88 -2.33 -3.17
C ILE A 10 11.94 -0.94 -3.79
N VAL A 11 11.00 -0.09 -3.40
CA VAL A 11 11.04 1.34 -3.69
C VAL A 11 11.73 2.04 -2.53
N THR A 12 12.83 2.69 -2.80
CA THR A 12 13.64 3.38 -1.78
C THR A 12 14.03 4.76 -2.27
N GLY A 13 14.40 5.64 -1.37
CA GLY A 13 14.88 6.99 -1.67
C GLY A 13 16.01 7.42 -0.74
N GLY A 14 16.48 8.65 -0.88
CA GLY A 14 17.52 9.20 -0.04
C GLY A 14 18.86 8.45 -0.17
N ASN A 15 19.65 8.46 0.90
CA ASN A 15 21.03 7.98 0.90
C ASN A 15 21.18 6.46 1.13
N ASN A 16 20.07 5.74 1.42
CA ASN A 16 20.14 4.35 1.90
C ASN A 16 19.91 3.29 0.81
N ALA A 17 19.66 3.69 -0.43
CA ALA A 17 19.33 2.76 -1.53
C ALA A 17 20.42 1.68 -1.73
N GLY A 18 21.69 2.06 -1.67
CA GLY A 18 22.81 1.12 -1.78
C GLY A 18 22.93 0.14 -0.62
N ASP A 19 22.44 0.50 0.56
CA ASP A 19 22.49 -0.37 1.75
C ASP A 19 21.47 -1.50 1.63
N PHE A 20 20.27 -1.22 1.11
CA PHE A 20 19.28 -2.26 0.83
C PHE A 20 19.80 -3.26 -0.20
N LEU A 21 20.39 -2.79 -1.29
CA LEU A 21 20.98 -3.66 -2.30
C LEU A 21 22.11 -4.55 -1.74
N ARG A 22 22.98 -3.98 -0.89
CA ARG A 22 24.06 -4.74 -0.24
C ARG A 22 23.54 -5.79 0.73
N LEU A 23 22.49 -5.48 1.50
CA LEU A 23 21.94 -6.36 2.53
C LEU A 23 21.11 -7.48 1.95
N LEU A 24 20.26 -7.18 0.98
CA LEU A 24 19.23 -8.09 0.49
C LEU A 24 19.61 -8.78 -0.82
N GLY A 25 20.57 -8.20 -1.58
CA GLY A 25 21.00 -8.75 -2.87
C GLY A 25 19.82 -8.97 -3.81
N ASN A 26 19.79 -10.11 -4.47
CA ASN A 26 18.68 -10.52 -5.33
C ASN A 26 17.60 -11.35 -4.60
N GLY A 27 17.67 -11.47 -3.29
CA GLY A 27 16.65 -12.17 -2.49
C GLY A 27 16.73 -13.68 -2.46
N LYS A 28 17.58 -14.33 -3.24
CA LYS A 28 17.68 -15.81 -3.30
C LYS A 28 18.03 -16.43 -1.94
N GLN A 29 18.83 -15.75 -1.14
CA GLN A 29 19.17 -16.19 0.23
C GLN A 29 17.95 -16.24 1.18
N PHE A 30 16.85 -15.58 0.83
CA PHE A 30 15.59 -15.58 1.57
C PHE A 30 14.53 -16.47 0.92
N GLY A 31 14.86 -17.20 -0.15
CA GLY A 31 13.92 -18.04 -0.88
C GLY A 31 13.00 -17.27 -1.83
N LEU A 32 13.35 -16.04 -2.19
CA LEU A 32 12.64 -15.23 -3.17
C LEU A 32 13.11 -15.60 -4.58
N LYS A 33 12.23 -15.39 -5.55
CA LYS A 33 12.56 -15.56 -6.97
C LYS A 33 13.47 -14.43 -7.43
N ASP A 34 13.09 -13.19 -7.12
CA ASP A 34 13.92 -12.01 -7.39
C ASP A 34 13.54 -10.82 -6.49
N ILE A 35 14.48 -9.88 -6.29
CA ILE A 35 14.24 -8.56 -5.74
C ILE A 35 14.68 -7.51 -6.76
N ASN A 36 13.76 -6.69 -7.19
CA ASN A 36 14.00 -5.51 -7.99
C ASN A 36 14.11 -4.27 -7.11
N TYR A 37 14.83 -3.26 -7.56
CA TYR A 37 15.02 -2.01 -6.85
C TYR A 37 14.69 -0.84 -7.76
N THR A 38 14.00 0.16 -7.20
CA THR A 38 13.79 1.42 -7.87
C THR A 38 13.97 2.58 -6.89
N TYR A 39 14.22 3.76 -7.42
CA TYR A 39 14.53 4.94 -6.62
C TYR A 39 13.44 5.98 -6.80
N GLN A 40 12.89 6.43 -5.67
CA GLN A 40 11.98 7.57 -5.62
C GLN A 40 12.79 8.84 -5.33
N GLU A 41 12.66 9.84 -6.18
CA GLU A 41 13.27 11.15 -5.98
C GLU A 41 12.37 12.01 -5.09
N GLY A 42 12.91 12.47 -3.96
CA GLY A 42 12.19 13.34 -3.03
C GLY A 42 11.11 12.61 -2.23
N GLU A 43 10.12 13.37 -1.78
CA GLU A 43 9.04 12.93 -0.88
C GLU A 43 7.67 13.11 -1.58
N GLY A 44 7.47 12.45 -2.71
CA GLY A 44 6.27 12.60 -3.54
C GLY A 44 5.05 11.81 -3.07
N GLY A 45 5.16 11.10 -1.94
CA GLY A 45 4.08 10.32 -1.33
C GLY A 45 4.09 8.84 -1.73
N ILE A 46 3.24 8.05 -1.03
CA ILE A 46 3.18 6.59 -1.21
C ILE A 46 2.63 6.21 -2.59
N ALA A 47 1.65 6.95 -3.10
CA ALA A 47 1.08 6.66 -4.41
C ALA A 47 2.09 6.92 -5.55
N GLU A 48 2.95 7.93 -5.43
CA GLU A 48 4.05 8.15 -6.38
C GLU A 48 5.06 6.98 -6.32
N ALA A 49 5.42 6.53 -5.11
CA ALA A 49 6.29 5.35 -4.95
C ALA A 49 5.69 4.11 -5.60
N LEU A 50 4.37 3.90 -5.47
CA LEU A 50 3.68 2.79 -6.12
C LEU A 50 3.69 2.91 -7.64
N ASP A 51 3.55 4.12 -8.21
CA ASP A 51 3.57 4.31 -9.67
C ASP A 51 4.89 3.86 -10.30
N LEU A 52 6.00 3.97 -9.58
CA LEU A 52 7.30 3.45 -10.03
C LEU A 52 7.30 1.93 -10.23
N ALA A 53 6.39 1.20 -9.59
CA ALA A 53 6.26 -0.24 -9.73
C ALA A 53 5.34 -0.66 -10.89
N LYS A 54 4.78 0.25 -11.69
CA LYS A 54 3.82 -0.03 -12.75
C LYS A 54 4.32 -1.08 -13.74
N ASN A 55 5.53 -0.92 -14.25
CA ASN A 55 6.12 -1.86 -15.20
C ASN A 55 6.47 -3.21 -14.55
N PHE A 56 6.85 -3.19 -13.27
CA PHE A 56 7.14 -4.39 -12.51
C PHE A 56 5.89 -5.23 -12.25
N SER A 57 4.76 -4.61 -11.98
CA SER A 57 3.49 -5.29 -11.72
C SER A 57 2.93 -6.01 -12.94
N ASP A 58 3.31 -5.60 -14.14
CA ASP A 58 2.92 -6.19 -15.43
C ASP A 58 1.41 -6.47 -15.58
N GLY A 59 0.59 -5.59 -14.99
CA GLY A 59 -0.87 -5.73 -15.00
C GLY A 59 -1.44 -6.70 -13.96
N GLU A 60 -0.61 -7.30 -13.13
CA GLU A 60 -1.02 -8.22 -12.06
C GLU A 60 -1.50 -7.48 -10.79
N LYS A 61 -2.14 -8.22 -9.91
CA LYS A 61 -2.47 -7.75 -8.56
C LYS A 61 -1.21 -7.54 -7.75
N THR A 62 -1.17 -6.44 -7.00
CA THR A 62 0.01 -6.01 -6.26
C THR A 62 -0.30 -5.87 -4.77
N VAL A 63 0.62 -6.33 -3.93
CA VAL A 63 0.62 -6.09 -2.48
C VAL A 63 1.69 -5.08 -2.15
N ILE A 64 1.31 -4.03 -1.45
CA ILE A 64 2.20 -2.96 -1.00
C ILE A 64 2.36 -3.06 0.51
N ILE A 65 3.58 -3.00 1.00
CA ILE A 65 3.89 -2.97 2.43
C ILE A 65 4.88 -1.83 2.68
N LEU A 66 4.50 -0.91 3.55
CA LEU A 66 5.41 0.16 3.97
C LEU A 66 6.51 -0.41 4.87
N GLY A 67 7.74 0.02 4.67
CA GLY A 67 8.92 -0.55 5.30
C GLY A 67 9.03 -0.35 6.81
N ASP A 68 8.23 0.54 7.39
CA ASP A 68 8.12 0.80 8.83
C ASP A 68 7.07 -0.08 9.53
N ASN A 69 6.35 -0.92 8.78
CA ASN A 69 5.34 -1.81 9.33
C ASN A 69 5.95 -3.14 9.80
N ILE A 70 5.92 -3.37 11.12
CA ILE A 70 6.29 -4.65 11.73
C ILE A 70 5.02 -5.47 11.93
N ILE A 71 4.96 -6.66 11.31
CA ILE A 71 3.79 -7.51 11.28
C ILE A 71 4.08 -8.78 12.09
N GLU A 72 3.30 -9.03 13.15
CA GLU A 72 3.42 -10.26 13.96
C GLU A 72 2.83 -11.48 13.26
N LYS A 73 1.70 -11.30 12.57
CA LYS A 73 1.01 -12.36 11.83
C LYS A 73 1.27 -12.23 10.34
N ASN A 74 1.37 -13.35 9.63
CA ASN A 74 1.44 -13.29 8.18
C ASN A 74 0.11 -12.78 7.58
N ILE A 75 0.17 -12.34 6.34
CA ILE A 75 -0.98 -11.81 5.58
C ILE A 75 -1.49 -12.81 4.53
N THR A 76 -1.22 -14.10 4.73
CA THR A 76 -1.60 -15.15 3.77
C THR A 76 -3.10 -15.17 3.52
N ARG A 77 -3.89 -15.13 4.59
CA ARG A 77 -5.35 -15.14 4.50
C ARG A 77 -5.88 -13.91 3.73
N GLU A 78 -5.42 -12.73 4.08
CA GLU A 78 -5.84 -11.48 3.46
C GLU A 78 -5.47 -11.44 1.98
N LYS A 79 -4.28 -11.95 1.64
CA LYS A 79 -3.81 -12.10 0.25
C LYS A 79 -4.68 -13.10 -0.53
N GLU A 80 -4.98 -14.28 0.03
CA GLU A 80 -5.84 -15.28 -0.61
C GLU A 80 -7.27 -14.79 -0.82
N GLU A 81 -7.82 -14.03 0.13
CA GLU A 81 -9.13 -13.39 -0.01
C GLU A 81 -9.11 -12.36 -1.14
N PHE A 82 -8.05 -11.55 -1.22
CA PHE A 82 -7.89 -10.57 -2.29
C PHE A 82 -7.66 -11.22 -3.66
N GLU A 83 -6.95 -12.33 -3.74
CA GLU A 83 -6.77 -13.09 -5.00
C GLU A 83 -8.11 -13.57 -5.57
N LYS A 84 -9.04 -14.00 -4.72
CA LYS A 84 -10.40 -14.42 -5.12
C LYS A 84 -11.30 -13.25 -5.52
N GLN A 85 -11.00 -12.05 -5.09
CA GLN A 85 -11.73 -10.84 -5.47
C GLN A 85 -11.51 -10.58 -6.96
N LYS A 86 -12.58 -10.44 -7.73
CA LYS A 86 -12.48 -10.27 -9.20
C LYS A 86 -11.71 -9.02 -9.57
N GLU A 87 -11.98 -7.92 -8.88
CA GLU A 87 -11.40 -6.60 -9.10
C GLU A 87 -11.45 -5.77 -7.82
N GLY A 88 -10.70 -4.68 -7.75
CA GLY A 88 -10.75 -3.70 -6.68
C GLY A 88 -9.51 -3.65 -5.82
N ALA A 89 -9.70 -3.25 -4.58
CA ALA A 89 -8.66 -3.10 -3.60
C ALA A 89 -9.04 -3.74 -2.27
N LYS A 90 -8.03 -4.06 -1.48
CA LYS A 90 -8.17 -4.48 -0.08
C LYS A 90 -7.18 -3.71 0.78
N ILE A 91 -7.68 -3.15 1.88
CA ILE A 91 -6.86 -2.50 2.90
C ILE A 91 -6.95 -3.26 4.21
N LEU A 92 -5.94 -3.10 5.05
CA LEU A 92 -5.98 -3.64 6.40
C LEU A 92 -6.15 -2.48 7.39
N ILE A 93 -7.05 -2.68 8.36
CA ILE A 93 -7.34 -1.70 9.41
C ILE A 93 -7.04 -2.28 10.78
N LYS A 94 -6.61 -1.44 11.71
CA LYS A 94 -6.30 -1.82 13.09
C LYS A 94 -6.71 -0.71 14.05
N LYS A 95 -7.19 -1.10 15.25
CA LYS A 95 -7.36 -0.16 16.35
C LYS A 95 -6.01 0.33 16.86
N VAL A 96 -5.89 1.64 17.00
CA VAL A 96 -4.66 2.31 17.44
C VAL A 96 -4.98 3.35 18.52
N SER A 97 -3.99 3.69 19.32
CA SER A 97 -4.16 4.71 20.39
C SER A 97 -4.16 6.15 19.87
N ASN A 98 -3.57 6.39 18.69
CA ASN A 98 -3.49 7.73 18.08
C ASN A 98 -3.88 7.65 16.61
N PRO A 99 -5.18 7.58 16.28
CA PRO A 99 -5.64 7.48 14.89
C PRO A 99 -5.34 8.73 14.06
N SER A 100 -5.25 9.92 14.67
CA SER A 100 -4.95 11.17 13.94
C SER A 100 -3.60 11.20 13.21
N SER A 101 -2.73 10.22 13.44
CA SER A 101 -1.46 10.10 12.73
C SER A 101 -1.55 9.29 11.42
N PHE A 102 -2.73 8.77 11.07
CA PHE A 102 -2.97 7.82 9.99
C PHE A 102 -4.17 8.21 9.14
N GLY A 103 -4.36 7.52 8.04
CA GLY A 103 -5.65 7.50 7.37
C GLY A 103 -6.71 6.82 8.25
N VAL A 104 -7.78 7.53 8.59
CA VAL A 104 -8.84 7.04 9.48
C VAL A 104 -10.04 6.60 8.65
N PRO A 105 -10.44 5.32 8.71
CA PRO A 105 -11.59 4.85 7.97
C PRO A 105 -12.91 5.28 8.63
N GLU A 106 -13.85 5.69 7.81
CA GLU A 106 -15.26 5.80 8.17
C GLU A 106 -15.95 4.47 7.82
N LEU A 107 -16.65 3.89 8.77
CA LEU A 107 -17.23 2.55 8.65
C LEU A 107 -18.76 2.61 8.69
N ASP A 108 -19.41 1.83 7.80
CA ASP A 108 -20.82 1.46 7.87
C ASP A 108 -20.90 -0.07 8.02
N GLY A 109 -21.05 -0.52 9.26
CA GLY A 109 -20.87 -1.93 9.62
C GLY A 109 -19.43 -2.39 9.33
N GLU A 110 -19.28 -3.38 8.46
CA GLU A 110 -17.97 -3.90 8.04
C GLU A 110 -17.44 -3.21 6.76
N LYS A 111 -18.18 -2.25 6.20
CA LYS A 111 -17.78 -1.56 4.97
C LYS A 111 -17.06 -0.26 5.27
N VAL A 112 -15.96 -0.03 4.59
CA VAL A 112 -15.29 1.26 4.56
C VAL A 112 -16.04 2.15 3.55
N ILE A 113 -16.55 3.29 4.01
CA ILE A 113 -17.31 4.25 3.19
C ILE A 113 -16.54 5.52 2.88
N GLY A 114 -15.39 5.73 3.52
CA GLY A 114 -14.49 6.84 3.31
C GLY A 114 -13.23 6.68 4.14
N ILE A 115 -12.17 7.38 3.77
CA ILE A 115 -10.94 7.49 4.57
C ILE A 115 -10.53 8.95 4.58
N GLU A 116 -10.26 9.48 5.77
CA GLU A 116 -9.75 10.84 5.97
C GLU A 116 -8.28 10.77 6.41
N GLU A 117 -7.40 11.48 5.70
CA GLU A 117 -5.97 11.49 5.99
C GLU A 117 -5.70 12.39 7.20
N LYS A 118 -5.09 11.81 8.24
CA LYS A 118 -4.64 12.50 9.45
C LYS A 118 -5.64 13.54 10.01
N PRO A 119 -6.91 13.13 10.27
CA PRO A 119 -7.93 14.07 10.73
C PRO A 119 -7.60 14.62 12.12
N GLU A 120 -7.90 15.91 12.36
CA GLU A 120 -7.81 16.51 13.70
C GLU A 120 -8.79 15.85 14.68
N HIS A 121 -9.97 15.46 14.17
CA HIS A 121 -11.04 14.85 14.95
C HIS A 121 -11.43 13.49 14.33
N PRO A 122 -10.69 12.39 14.65
CA PRO A 122 -10.91 11.09 14.05
C PRO A 122 -12.29 10.53 14.44
N LYS A 123 -13.02 10.01 13.44
CA LYS A 123 -14.36 9.44 13.63
C LYS A 123 -14.35 8.05 14.28
N THR A 124 -13.23 7.36 14.22
CA THR A 124 -13.04 6.02 14.78
C THR A 124 -11.67 5.89 15.45
N ASP A 125 -11.49 4.87 16.27
CA ASP A 125 -10.20 4.46 16.85
C ASP A 125 -9.39 3.54 15.93
N CYS A 126 -9.83 3.38 14.68
CA CYS A 126 -9.17 2.55 13.68
C CYS A 126 -8.28 3.41 12.76
N ALA A 127 -7.20 2.80 12.32
CA ALA A 127 -6.31 3.35 11.31
C ALA A 127 -6.14 2.37 10.15
N VAL A 128 -6.00 2.89 8.95
CA VAL A 128 -5.48 2.11 7.82
C VAL A 128 -4.00 1.89 8.05
N ILE A 129 -3.58 0.64 8.14
CA ILE A 129 -2.16 0.32 8.32
C ILE A 129 -1.46 0.23 6.96
N GLY A 130 -0.14 0.34 6.95
CA GLY A 130 0.67 0.41 5.73
C GLY A 130 0.74 -0.89 4.92
N ILE A 131 -0.40 -1.56 4.75
CA ILE A 131 -0.55 -2.77 3.92
C ILE A 131 -1.75 -2.59 3.02
N TYR A 132 -1.51 -2.56 1.72
CA TYR A 132 -2.52 -2.33 0.70
C TYR A 132 -2.43 -3.40 -0.37
N MET A 133 -3.57 -3.75 -0.97
CA MET A 133 -3.64 -4.69 -2.08
C MET A 133 -4.50 -4.07 -3.19
N TYR A 134 -3.97 -4.00 -4.40
CA TYR A 134 -4.63 -3.37 -5.53
C TYR A 134 -4.61 -4.25 -6.77
N ASP A 135 -5.67 -4.14 -7.57
CA ASP A 135 -5.63 -4.60 -8.96
C ASP A 135 -4.88 -3.59 -9.86
N SER A 136 -4.64 -3.95 -11.10
CA SER A 136 -3.86 -3.13 -12.05
C SER A 136 -4.44 -1.74 -12.34
N ARG A 137 -5.73 -1.50 -12.03
CA ARG A 137 -6.38 -0.18 -12.22
C ARG A 137 -5.81 0.89 -11.30
N VAL A 138 -5.05 0.52 -10.29
CA VAL A 138 -4.41 1.46 -9.36
C VAL A 138 -3.55 2.48 -10.11
N PHE A 139 -2.84 2.07 -11.14
CA PHE A 139 -1.97 2.96 -11.92
C PHE A 139 -2.75 3.99 -12.75
N ASP A 140 -3.93 3.60 -13.25
CA ASP A 140 -4.83 4.53 -13.94
C ASP A 140 -5.49 5.52 -12.95
N ILE A 141 -5.70 5.11 -11.70
CA ILE A 141 -6.17 5.99 -10.63
C ILE A 141 -5.06 6.98 -10.28
N ILE A 142 -3.85 6.50 -10.00
CA ILE A 142 -2.70 7.34 -9.63
C ILE A 142 -2.43 8.41 -10.70
N SER A 143 -2.49 8.04 -11.98
CA SER A 143 -2.25 8.97 -13.09
C SER A 143 -3.21 10.16 -13.16
N LYS A 144 -4.33 10.12 -12.42
CA LYS A 144 -5.37 11.16 -12.37
C LYS A 144 -5.41 11.91 -11.05
N LEU A 145 -4.55 11.53 -10.09
CA LEU A 145 -4.48 12.22 -8.82
C LEU A 145 -3.80 13.58 -8.95
N GLU A 146 -4.25 14.51 -8.13
CA GLU A 146 -3.58 15.78 -7.90
C GLU A 146 -2.76 15.71 -6.60
N ARG A 147 -1.69 16.49 -6.53
CA ARG A 147 -0.88 16.55 -5.31
C ARG A 147 -1.65 17.28 -4.21
N SER A 148 -1.55 16.78 -3.00
CA SER A 148 -2.11 17.40 -1.80
C SER A 148 -1.40 18.74 -1.48
N GLU A 149 -1.89 19.46 -0.48
CA GLU A 149 -1.22 20.67 0.04
C GLU A 149 0.21 20.38 0.56
N ARG A 150 0.52 19.12 0.88
CA ARG A 150 1.86 18.66 1.24
C ARG A 150 2.77 18.40 0.03
N GLY A 151 2.25 18.51 -1.19
CA GLY A 151 2.95 18.19 -2.43
C GLY A 151 3.01 16.68 -2.74
N GLU A 152 2.31 15.84 -2.00
CA GLU A 152 2.31 14.39 -2.10
C GLU A 152 1.13 13.85 -2.93
N LEU A 153 1.34 12.73 -3.63
CA LEU A 153 0.26 11.89 -4.14
C LEU A 153 -0.16 10.94 -3.01
N GLU A 154 -1.36 11.19 -2.46
CA GLU A 154 -1.82 10.52 -1.26
C GLU A 154 -2.39 9.13 -1.57
N ILE A 155 -1.93 8.13 -0.83
CA ILE A 155 -2.49 6.78 -0.93
C ILE A 155 -3.95 6.74 -0.46
N THR A 156 -4.35 7.67 0.41
CA THR A 156 -5.73 7.84 0.87
C THR A 156 -6.65 8.21 -0.28
N ASP A 157 -6.21 9.02 -1.25
CA ASP A 157 -7.01 9.38 -2.42
C ASP A 157 -7.17 8.19 -3.38
N VAL A 158 -6.14 7.36 -3.52
CA VAL A 158 -6.24 6.08 -4.23
C VAL A 158 -7.32 5.20 -3.60
N ASN A 159 -7.27 5.03 -2.28
CA ASN A 159 -8.25 4.23 -1.54
C ASN A 159 -9.67 4.78 -1.70
N ASN A 160 -9.85 6.08 -1.58
CA ASN A 160 -11.15 6.75 -1.74
C ASN A 160 -11.72 6.59 -3.17
N ALA A 161 -10.87 6.52 -4.20
CA ALA A 161 -11.31 6.21 -5.56
C ALA A 161 -11.91 4.80 -5.65
N TYR A 162 -11.29 3.80 -5.02
CA TYR A 162 -11.85 2.44 -4.95
C TYR A 162 -13.14 2.37 -4.12
N ILE A 163 -13.22 3.12 -3.01
CA ILE A 163 -14.43 3.22 -2.18
C ILE A 163 -15.59 3.81 -3.01
N LYS A 164 -15.34 4.91 -3.72
CA LYS A 164 -16.32 5.54 -4.61
C LYS A 164 -16.85 4.59 -5.68
N ASN A 165 -15.98 3.73 -6.20
CA ASN A 165 -16.31 2.69 -7.17
C ASN A 165 -16.96 1.44 -6.55
N LYS A 166 -17.11 1.39 -5.21
CA LYS A 166 -17.65 0.25 -4.45
C LYS A 166 -16.87 -1.05 -4.65
N THR A 167 -15.57 -0.95 -4.83
CA THR A 167 -14.64 -2.07 -5.07
C THR A 167 -13.54 -2.16 -4.01
N MET A 168 -13.70 -1.46 -2.87
CA MET A 168 -12.84 -1.58 -1.69
C MET A 168 -13.37 -2.63 -0.72
N THR A 169 -12.46 -3.47 -0.19
CA THR A 169 -12.69 -4.39 0.94
C THR A 169 -11.70 -4.12 2.07
N CYS A 170 -11.96 -4.60 3.29
CA CYS A 170 -11.04 -4.53 4.42
C CYS A 170 -11.03 -5.83 5.23
#